data_339f179b384d040903307d169bb59908
#
_entry.id   339f179b384d040903307d169bb59908
#
_cell.length_a   1.000
_cell.length_b   1.000
_cell.length_c   1.000
_cell.angle_alpha   90.00
_cell.angle_beta   90.00
_cell.angle_gamma   90.00
#
_symmetry.space_group_name_H-M   'P 1'
#
loop_
_entity.id
_entity.type
_entity.pdbx_description
1 polymer ?
#
loop_
_entity_poly.entity_id
_entity_poly.type
_entity_poly.pdbx_seq_one_letter_code
_entity_poly.pdbx_strand_id
1 'polypeptide(L)'
;MRLTCFILFILLSAIACKSKEEWKTRSIYQIVTDRFARTSDTGTCNFNKYCGGNYRGIINKLDYIKGMGFNAIWISPILENLEDSYHGYHTTNFYKLNDHFGSEADFKELISLCHKNDIWVMVDVNANHVAPIGTDYEKIYPFNSSEHYHNWCEIYDWNNQMQVENCRIAQMPDLKQENDWVTETLLEWVHDLIQKYNIDGIRIDTAMSVPKWFWDQFRDSAGVFQIGEVFNENPGYVADYQRHLDSVFNYPLYYTIRDSFCGSFANLKDYWLHSRNIFPAPEYLGVFVENHDNFRFLFQCNDISKFTNAIIFSLLWEGIPVVYYGGEQYLSGGYDPYNREPLWDNYNTRSTLYQLIAKANYIRKTYNIWNNKIMQRYADENFYAFTRGNILACFTNEISLKRTITDHEFNIGDRLCNLLQEGDCVTVTGGGITISMGDYPKVYVKQ
;
A
#
# COMPACT_ATOMS: atom_id res chain seq x y z
N MET A 1 -52.06 39.08 11.98
CA MET A 1 -51.49 38.16 11.00
C MET A 1 -49.99 38.06 11.25
N ARG A 2 -49.55 37.06 11.97
CA ARG A 2 -48.10 36.83 12.23
C ARG A 2 -47.56 35.87 11.17
N LEU A 3 -46.65 36.37 10.35
CA LEU A 3 -45.90 35.55 9.38
C LEU A 3 -44.77 34.84 10.12
N THR A 4 -44.89 33.53 10.23
CA THR A 4 -43.85 32.65 10.79
C THR A 4 -42.90 32.26 9.61
N CYS A 5 -41.72 32.85 9.55
CA CYS A 5 -40.68 32.41 8.62
C CYS A 5 -40.09 31.08 9.12
N PHE A 6 -40.35 29.98 8.37
CA PHE A 6 -39.61 28.72 8.53
C PHE A 6 -38.24 28.89 7.84
N ILE A 7 -37.18 29.01 8.63
CA ILE A 7 -35.81 28.88 8.13
C ILE A 7 -35.50 27.40 8.02
N LEU A 8 -35.48 26.93 6.78
CA LEU A 8 -35.03 25.56 6.42
C LEU A 8 -33.48 25.52 6.55
N PHE A 9 -32.97 24.97 7.64
CA PHE A 9 -31.56 24.64 7.75
C PHE A 9 -31.29 23.42 6.85
N ILE A 10 -30.74 23.66 5.65
CA ILE A 10 -30.11 22.62 4.84
C ILE A 10 -28.75 22.34 5.53
N LEU A 11 -28.69 21.26 6.30
CA LEU A 11 -27.42 20.66 6.72
C LEU A 11 -26.75 20.07 5.47
N LEU A 12 -25.97 20.89 4.78
CA LEU A 12 -24.91 20.35 3.94
C LEU A 12 -23.93 19.66 4.91
N SER A 13 -24.00 18.32 4.97
CA SER A 13 -22.90 17.53 5.52
C SER A 13 -21.69 17.75 4.61
N ALA A 14 -20.81 18.69 4.99
CA ALA A 14 -19.50 18.75 4.39
C ALA A 14 -18.88 17.37 4.57
N ILE A 15 -18.56 16.69 3.48
CA ILE A 15 -17.75 15.46 3.50
C ILE A 15 -16.43 15.90 4.14
N ALA A 16 -16.19 15.46 5.37
CA ALA A 16 -14.93 15.76 6.05
C ALA A 16 -13.82 15.02 5.32
N CYS A 17 -13.02 15.75 4.55
CA CYS A 17 -11.86 15.22 3.87
C CYS A 17 -10.90 14.60 4.91
N LYS A 18 -10.52 13.35 4.68
CA LYS A 18 -9.61 12.61 5.55
C LYS A 18 -8.21 13.20 5.41
N SER A 19 -7.70 13.78 6.49
CA SER A 19 -6.38 14.41 6.49
C SER A 19 -5.25 13.37 6.36
N LYS A 20 -4.09 13.79 5.87
CA LYS A 20 -2.90 12.92 5.85
C LYS A 20 -2.46 12.50 7.26
N GLU A 21 -2.70 13.34 8.28
CA GLU A 21 -2.44 13.00 9.68
C GLU A 21 -3.27 11.79 10.14
N GLU A 22 -4.49 11.69 9.68
CA GLU A 22 -5.34 10.54 9.98
C GLU A 22 -4.93 9.30 9.19
N TRP A 23 -4.41 9.47 7.96
CA TRP A 23 -3.92 8.36 7.14
C TRP A 23 -2.73 7.63 7.76
N LYS A 24 -1.83 8.32 8.47
CA LYS A 24 -0.72 7.63 9.19
C LYS A 24 -1.19 6.66 10.28
N THR A 25 -2.45 6.79 10.72
CA THR A 25 -3.05 5.87 11.71
C THR A 25 -3.55 4.57 11.06
N ARG A 26 -3.64 4.52 9.73
CA ARG A 26 -4.19 3.39 8.97
C ARG A 26 -3.16 2.31 8.70
N SER A 27 -3.66 1.10 8.54
CA SER A 27 -2.96 -0.03 7.95
C SER A 27 -3.76 -0.46 6.73
N ILE A 28 -3.10 -0.54 5.59
CA ILE A 28 -3.74 -0.75 4.29
C ILE A 28 -3.64 -2.23 3.90
N TYR A 29 -4.75 -2.83 3.48
CA TYR A 29 -4.76 -4.14 2.85
C TYR A 29 -4.94 -3.96 1.34
N GLN A 30 -3.91 -4.30 0.55
CA GLN A 30 -3.94 -4.16 -0.91
C GLN A 30 -4.65 -5.34 -1.54
N ILE A 31 -5.61 -5.07 -2.41
CA ILE A 31 -6.49 -6.04 -3.07
C ILE A 31 -6.38 -5.92 -4.58
N VAL A 32 -6.09 -7.01 -5.28
CA VAL A 32 -6.42 -7.15 -6.71
C VAL A 32 -7.86 -7.62 -6.79
N THR A 33 -8.76 -6.74 -7.22
CA THR A 33 -10.22 -6.94 -7.17
C THR A 33 -10.64 -8.25 -7.82
N ASP A 34 -10.09 -8.56 -8.99
CA ASP A 34 -10.37 -9.79 -9.74
C ASP A 34 -9.91 -11.07 -9.03
N ARG A 35 -8.99 -10.98 -8.07
CA ARG A 35 -8.30 -12.13 -7.48
C ARG A 35 -8.57 -12.35 -5.99
N PHE A 36 -9.16 -11.35 -5.34
CA PHE A 36 -9.37 -11.43 -3.90
C PHE A 36 -10.58 -12.31 -3.55
N ALA A 37 -11.78 -11.98 -4.03
CA ALA A 37 -12.98 -12.72 -3.68
C ALA A 37 -14.04 -12.66 -4.78
N ARG A 38 -14.70 -13.76 -5.04
CA ARG A 38 -15.81 -13.90 -5.99
C ARG A 38 -17.11 -14.30 -5.29
N THR A 39 -18.25 -14.08 -5.96
CA THR A 39 -19.58 -14.43 -5.43
C THR A 39 -20.10 -15.78 -5.89
N SER A 40 -19.50 -16.36 -6.94
CA SER A 40 -19.89 -17.65 -7.49
C SER A 40 -18.67 -18.51 -7.77
N ASP A 41 -18.81 -19.81 -7.64
CA ASP A 41 -17.77 -20.75 -8.04
C ASP A 41 -17.84 -20.97 -9.55
N THR A 42 -17.05 -20.23 -10.31
CA THR A 42 -17.05 -20.20 -11.77
C THR A 42 -15.92 -21.03 -12.40
N GLY A 43 -15.38 -22.01 -11.68
CA GLY A 43 -14.34 -22.90 -12.22
C GLY A 43 -12.91 -22.40 -12.08
N THR A 44 -12.03 -22.86 -12.97
CA THR A 44 -10.58 -22.57 -12.94
C THR A 44 -10.27 -21.16 -13.39
N CYS A 45 -9.33 -20.49 -12.70
CA CYS A 45 -8.84 -19.17 -13.07
C CYS A 45 -7.73 -19.29 -14.13
N ASN A 46 -7.90 -18.61 -15.26
CA ASN A 46 -6.80 -18.33 -16.18
C ASN A 46 -6.14 -17.02 -15.77
N PHE A 47 -4.91 -17.08 -15.31
CA PHE A 47 -4.23 -15.92 -14.72
C PHE A 47 -4.03 -14.74 -15.69
N ASN A 48 -4.14 -14.94 -16.99
CA ASN A 48 -4.08 -13.88 -18.01
C ASN A 48 -5.44 -13.24 -18.30
N LYS A 49 -6.53 -13.68 -17.63
CA LYS A 49 -7.89 -13.22 -17.89
C LYS A 49 -8.62 -12.91 -16.58
N TYR A 50 -9.81 -12.32 -16.71
CA TYR A 50 -10.70 -12.17 -15.55
C TYR A 50 -11.02 -13.55 -14.94
N CYS A 51 -10.90 -13.62 -13.63
CA CYS A 51 -11.20 -14.82 -12.83
C CYS A 51 -12.47 -14.68 -12.00
N GLY A 52 -13.12 -13.52 -12.02
CA GLY A 52 -14.46 -13.30 -11.46
C GLY A 52 -14.49 -12.73 -10.05
N GLY A 53 -13.37 -12.24 -9.52
CA GLY A 53 -13.37 -11.43 -8.31
C GLY A 53 -14.11 -10.10 -8.56
N ASN A 54 -14.86 -9.64 -7.56
CA ASN A 54 -15.76 -8.49 -7.74
C ASN A 54 -16.05 -7.76 -6.42
N TYR A 55 -16.73 -6.61 -6.49
CA TYR A 55 -17.07 -5.78 -5.32
C TYR A 55 -17.92 -6.54 -4.29
N ARG A 56 -18.88 -7.35 -4.73
CA ARG A 56 -19.69 -8.19 -3.84
C ARG A 56 -18.84 -9.24 -3.11
N GLY A 57 -17.84 -9.80 -3.78
CA GLY A 57 -16.86 -10.69 -3.16
C GLY A 57 -16.08 -9.99 -2.04
N ILE A 58 -15.61 -8.75 -2.28
CA ILE A 58 -14.93 -7.96 -1.24
C ILE A 58 -15.88 -7.69 -0.07
N ILE A 59 -17.11 -7.27 -0.33
CA ILE A 59 -18.14 -7.04 0.70
C ILE A 59 -18.30 -8.29 1.59
N ASN A 60 -18.42 -9.47 0.99
CA ASN A 60 -18.58 -10.74 1.71
C ASN A 60 -17.36 -11.13 2.56
N LYS A 61 -16.22 -10.49 2.34
CA LYS A 61 -14.96 -10.76 3.05
C LYS A 61 -14.45 -9.59 3.91
N LEU A 62 -15.28 -8.56 4.14
CA LEU A 62 -14.88 -7.44 5.01
C LEU A 62 -14.53 -7.90 6.42
N ASP A 63 -15.24 -8.88 6.97
CA ASP A 63 -14.92 -9.44 8.30
C ASP A 63 -13.57 -10.17 8.34
N TYR A 64 -13.16 -10.78 7.22
CA TYR A 64 -11.83 -11.39 7.09
C TYR A 64 -10.73 -10.32 7.16
N ILE A 65 -10.90 -9.21 6.42
CA ILE A 65 -9.96 -8.08 6.43
C ILE A 65 -9.91 -7.42 7.82
N LYS A 66 -11.08 -7.15 8.38
CA LYS A 66 -11.23 -6.54 9.72
C LYS A 66 -10.65 -7.41 10.83
N GLY A 67 -10.75 -8.74 10.70
CA GLY A 67 -10.20 -9.70 11.65
C GLY A 67 -8.67 -9.64 11.77
N MET A 68 -7.97 -9.16 10.74
CA MET A 68 -6.53 -8.83 10.78
C MET A 68 -6.24 -7.44 11.35
N GLY A 69 -7.27 -6.64 11.65
CA GLY A 69 -7.13 -5.29 12.18
C GLY A 69 -6.83 -4.21 11.15
N PHE A 70 -6.92 -4.51 9.85
CA PHE A 70 -6.83 -3.49 8.80
C PHE A 70 -8.02 -2.54 8.86
N ASN A 71 -7.74 -1.26 8.66
CA ASN A 71 -8.72 -0.18 8.68
C ASN A 71 -8.64 0.72 7.43
N ALA A 72 -7.98 0.25 6.39
CA ALA A 72 -8.07 0.75 5.03
C ALA A 72 -7.86 -0.40 4.04
N ILE A 73 -8.49 -0.29 2.86
CA ILE A 73 -8.22 -1.14 1.70
C ILE A 73 -7.72 -0.29 0.54
N TRP A 74 -6.81 -0.85 -0.26
CA TRP A 74 -6.45 -0.33 -1.57
C TRP A 74 -6.89 -1.36 -2.61
N ILE A 75 -7.77 -0.95 -3.53
CA ILE A 75 -8.33 -1.79 -4.60
C ILE A 75 -7.76 -1.40 -5.97
N SER A 76 -7.71 -2.37 -6.89
CA SER A 76 -7.31 -2.17 -8.29
C SER A 76 -8.06 -1.02 -8.94
N PRO A 77 -7.54 -0.44 -10.07
CA PRO A 77 -8.27 0.56 -10.85
C PRO A 77 -9.69 0.10 -11.20
N ILE A 78 -10.63 1.00 -11.08
CA ILE A 78 -12.07 0.70 -11.13
C ILE A 78 -12.73 1.01 -12.47
N LEU A 79 -11.99 1.60 -13.42
CA LEU A 79 -12.52 2.09 -14.68
C LEU A 79 -12.63 1.01 -15.75
N GLU A 80 -13.41 1.27 -16.79
CA GLU A 80 -13.53 0.39 -17.94
C GLU A 80 -12.19 0.16 -18.62
N ASN A 81 -11.92 -1.11 -18.91
CA ASN A 81 -10.64 -1.58 -19.46
C ASN A 81 -10.85 -2.39 -20.73
N LEU A 82 -9.75 -2.72 -21.42
CA LEU A 82 -9.79 -3.74 -22.45
C LEU A 82 -10.31 -5.07 -21.90
N GLU A 83 -10.98 -5.86 -22.75
CA GLU A 83 -11.75 -7.05 -22.38
C GLU A 83 -11.00 -8.07 -21.52
N ASP A 84 -9.71 -8.29 -21.75
CA ASP A 84 -8.89 -9.26 -20.98
C ASP A 84 -8.02 -8.60 -19.88
N SER A 85 -8.15 -7.29 -19.63
CA SER A 85 -7.28 -6.54 -18.70
C SER A 85 -7.82 -6.52 -17.28
N TYR A 86 -7.83 -7.68 -16.63
CA TYR A 86 -8.33 -7.88 -15.26
C TYR A 86 -7.66 -7.00 -14.19
N HIS A 87 -6.46 -6.49 -14.46
CA HIS A 87 -5.67 -5.69 -13.53
C HIS A 87 -6.11 -4.22 -13.42
N GLY A 88 -6.81 -3.71 -14.46
CA GLY A 88 -7.38 -2.36 -14.44
C GLY A 88 -6.50 -1.24 -15.05
N TYR A 89 -5.26 -1.53 -15.49
CA TYR A 89 -4.32 -0.52 -15.99
C TYR A 89 -4.43 -0.22 -17.49
N HIS A 90 -5.34 -0.86 -18.21
CA HIS A 90 -5.61 -0.62 -19.64
C HIS A 90 -6.92 0.13 -19.82
N THR A 91 -7.03 1.32 -19.25
CA THR A 91 -8.23 2.14 -19.25
C THR A 91 -8.64 2.54 -20.68
N THR A 92 -9.91 2.32 -21.01
CA THR A 92 -10.52 2.73 -22.27
C THR A 92 -11.53 3.86 -22.08
N ASN A 93 -12.18 3.95 -20.89
CA ASN A 93 -13.15 4.99 -20.60
C ASN A 93 -13.01 5.48 -19.15
N PHE A 94 -12.64 6.75 -19.00
CA PHE A 94 -12.39 7.37 -17.69
C PHE A 94 -13.67 7.68 -16.88
N TYR A 95 -14.84 7.62 -17.51
CA TYR A 95 -16.12 7.94 -16.85
C TYR A 95 -17.04 6.74 -16.64
N LYS A 96 -16.60 5.53 -17.03
CA LYS A 96 -17.36 4.29 -16.86
C LYS A 96 -16.61 3.33 -15.94
N LEU A 97 -17.31 2.71 -14.98
CA LEU A 97 -16.77 1.64 -14.16
C LEU A 97 -16.60 0.35 -14.99
N ASN A 98 -15.68 -0.50 -14.54
CA ASN A 98 -15.44 -1.81 -15.10
C ASN A 98 -16.57 -2.77 -14.72
N ASP A 99 -17.41 -3.13 -15.68
CA ASP A 99 -18.57 -4.01 -15.48
C ASP A 99 -18.21 -5.42 -14.97
N HIS A 100 -16.95 -5.88 -15.18
CA HIS A 100 -16.47 -7.15 -14.64
C HIS A 100 -16.40 -7.16 -13.10
N PHE A 101 -16.22 -6.00 -12.47
CA PHE A 101 -16.16 -5.91 -11.01
C PHE A 101 -17.51 -5.70 -10.34
N GLY A 102 -18.57 -5.48 -11.13
CA GLY A 102 -19.93 -5.27 -10.65
C GLY A 102 -20.50 -3.93 -11.08
N SER A 103 -21.74 -3.69 -10.67
CA SER A 103 -22.46 -2.44 -10.98
C SER A 103 -21.95 -1.24 -10.16
N GLU A 104 -22.29 -0.03 -10.59
CA GLU A 104 -22.07 1.20 -9.82
C GLU A 104 -22.73 1.13 -8.42
N ALA A 105 -23.89 0.47 -8.32
CA ALA A 105 -24.57 0.26 -7.05
C ALA A 105 -23.75 -0.65 -6.12
N ASP A 106 -23.13 -1.71 -6.65
CA ASP A 106 -22.27 -2.61 -5.89
C ASP A 106 -21.02 -1.87 -5.36
N PHE A 107 -20.43 -1.00 -6.18
CA PHE A 107 -19.28 -0.19 -5.77
C PHE A 107 -19.64 0.81 -4.66
N LYS A 108 -20.75 1.52 -4.81
CA LYS A 108 -21.26 2.44 -3.77
C LYS A 108 -21.59 1.70 -2.47
N GLU A 109 -22.14 0.49 -2.55
CA GLU A 109 -22.43 -0.34 -1.39
C GLU A 109 -21.12 -0.80 -0.71
N LEU A 110 -20.09 -1.19 -1.48
CA LEU A 110 -18.76 -1.53 -0.94
C LEU A 110 -18.21 -0.37 -0.10
N ILE A 111 -18.16 0.85 -0.65
CA ILE A 111 -17.66 2.03 0.06
C ILE A 111 -18.49 2.30 1.32
N SER A 112 -19.83 2.28 1.22
CA SER A 112 -20.72 2.51 2.35
C SER A 112 -20.50 1.50 3.48
N LEU A 113 -20.32 0.21 3.16
CA LEU A 113 -20.08 -0.83 4.14
C LEU A 113 -18.66 -0.75 4.72
N CYS A 114 -17.66 -0.36 3.93
CA CYS A 114 -16.33 -0.07 4.43
C CYS A 114 -16.38 1.06 5.46
N HIS A 115 -17.00 2.19 5.15
CA HIS A 115 -17.13 3.33 6.07
C HIS A 115 -17.89 2.95 7.35
N LYS A 116 -18.97 2.17 7.24
CA LYS A 116 -19.70 1.66 8.41
C LYS A 116 -18.84 0.82 9.35
N ASN A 117 -17.79 0.19 8.82
CA ASN A 117 -16.84 -0.63 9.56
C ASN A 117 -15.54 0.12 9.94
N ASP A 118 -15.45 1.44 9.78
CA ASP A 118 -14.23 2.26 9.94
C ASP A 118 -13.07 1.76 9.06
N ILE A 119 -13.39 1.30 7.86
CA ILE A 119 -12.43 0.94 6.81
C ILE A 119 -12.45 2.01 5.74
N TRP A 120 -11.32 2.65 5.46
CA TRP A 120 -11.19 3.64 4.40
C TRP A 120 -10.89 2.97 3.06
N VAL A 121 -11.35 3.59 1.99
CA VAL A 121 -11.18 3.05 0.63
C VAL A 121 -10.22 3.93 -0.15
N MET A 122 -9.09 3.35 -0.54
CA MET A 122 -8.12 3.90 -1.48
C MET A 122 -8.34 3.23 -2.83
N VAL A 123 -8.49 4.04 -3.88
CA VAL A 123 -8.65 3.55 -5.25
C VAL A 123 -7.38 3.81 -6.04
N ASP A 124 -6.99 2.84 -6.85
CA ASP A 124 -5.88 2.98 -7.79
C ASP A 124 -6.28 3.84 -8.98
N VAL A 125 -5.50 4.84 -9.33
CA VAL A 125 -5.74 5.76 -10.44
C VAL A 125 -4.49 5.93 -11.30
N ASN A 126 -4.70 6.16 -12.60
CA ASN A 126 -3.64 6.38 -13.55
C ASN A 126 -3.89 7.68 -14.34
N ALA A 127 -2.90 8.56 -14.41
CA ALA A 127 -2.92 9.81 -15.17
C ALA A 127 -1.79 9.87 -16.21
N ASN A 128 -1.04 8.79 -16.37
CA ASN A 128 0.09 8.68 -17.28
C ASN A 128 -0.32 8.12 -18.67
N HIS A 129 -1.05 7.02 -18.70
CA HIS A 129 -1.27 6.26 -19.94
C HIS A 129 -2.69 5.73 -20.04
N VAL A 130 -3.01 5.21 -21.24
CA VAL A 130 -4.27 4.55 -21.55
C VAL A 130 -3.99 3.13 -22.08
N ALA A 131 -5.04 2.40 -22.42
CA ALA A 131 -4.95 1.05 -22.97
C ALA A 131 -3.98 0.98 -24.19
N PRO A 132 -3.25 -0.15 -24.40
CA PRO A 132 -2.29 -0.31 -25.50
C PRO A 132 -2.98 -0.49 -26.87
N ILE A 133 -3.63 0.57 -27.35
CA ILE A 133 -4.44 0.63 -28.59
C ILE A 133 -3.62 1.07 -29.81
N GLY A 134 -2.30 1.16 -29.69
CA GLY A 134 -1.42 1.68 -30.74
C GLY A 134 -1.64 3.16 -31.00
N THR A 135 -2.23 3.49 -32.15
CA THR A 135 -2.62 4.87 -32.53
C THR A 135 -4.11 5.02 -32.80
N ASP A 136 -4.92 4.03 -32.40
CA ASP A 136 -6.37 4.03 -32.58
C ASP A 136 -7.03 4.76 -31.38
N TYR A 137 -6.75 6.06 -31.28
CA TYR A 137 -7.15 6.87 -30.13
C TYR A 137 -8.67 7.03 -30.01
N GLU A 138 -9.46 6.82 -31.07
CA GLU A 138 -10.92 6.88 -31.04
C GLU A 138 -11.53 5.87 -30.05
N LYS A 139 -10.78 4.85 -29.66
CA LYS A 139 -11.19 3.86 -28.66
C LYS A 139 -11.10 4.35 -27.22
N ILE A 140 -10.51 5.51 -26.98
CA ILE A 140 -10.29 6.05 -25.64
C ILE A 140 -11.20 7.25 -25.38
N TYR A 141 -11.98 7.19 -24.34
CA TYR A 141 -12.83 8.31 -23.95
C TYR A 141 -12.35 8.88 -22.60
N PRO A 142 -12.08 10.19 -22.47
CA PRO A 142 -12.30 11.26 -23.46
C PRO A 142 -11.10 11.54 -24.36
N PHE A 143 -9.96 10.90 -24.17
CA PHE A 143 -8.68 11.19 -24.84
C PHE A 143 -8.61 10.56 -26.25
N ASN A 144 -9.50 10.98 -27.14
CA ASN A 144 -9.74 10.33 -28.45
C ASN A 144 -9.02 10.99 -29.64
N SER A 145 -8.06 11.90 -29.39
CA SER A 145 -7.28 12.60 -30.42
C SER A 145 -5.77 12.38 -30.23
N SER A 146 -5.01 12.31 -31.31
CA SER A 146 -3.56 12.18 -31.27
C SER A 146 -2.85 13.32 -30.56
N GLU A 147 -3.45 14.51 -30.50
CA GLU A 147 -2.89 15.69 -29.82
C GLU A 147 -2.93 15.59 -28.29
N HIS A 148 -3.69 14.61 -27.75
CA HIS A 148 -3.77 14.33 -26.31
C HIS A 148 -2.57 13.50 -25.81
N TYR A 149 -1.69 13.06 -26.71
CA TYR A 149 -0.61 12.14 -26.39
C TYR A 149 0.75 12.69 -26.82
N HIS A 150 1.80 12.26 -26.14
CA HIS A 150 3.15 12.43 -26.59
C HIS A 150 3.41 11.65 -27.89
N ASN A 151 4.40 12.09 -28.67
CA ASN A 151 4.82 11.38 -29.86
C ASN A 151 5.30 9.98 -29.48
N TRP A 152 5.04 9.00 -30.38
CA TRP A 152 5.47 7.64 -30.16
C TRP A 152 6.98 7.56 -29.95
N CYS A 153 7.40 7.11 -28.76
CA CYS A 153 8.75 6.65 -28.45
C CYS A 153 8.65 5.58 -27.35
N GLU A 154 9.72 4.82 -27.15
CA GLU A 154 9.85 3.83 -26.07
C GLU A 154 10.91 4.30 -25.08
N ILE A 155 10.78 3.87 -23.82
CA ILE A 155 11.79 4.14 -22.80
C ILE A 155 12.92 3.14 -22.94
N TYR A 156 14.08 3.59 -23.39
CA TYR A 156 15.30 2.77 -23.51
C TYR A 156 16.27 3.03 -22.36
N ASP A 157 16.19 4.17 -21.72
CA ASP A 157 17.02 4.55 -20.58
C ASP A 157 16.15 5.11 -19.45
N TRP A 158 15.94 4.32 -18.43
CA TRP A 158 15.17 4.68 -17.25
C TRP A 158 15.84 5.74 -16.35
N ASN A 159 17.12 6.08 -16.61
CA ASN A 159 17.79 7.21 -15.97
C ASN A 159 17.58 8.52 -16.75
N ASN A 160 17.03 8.47 -17.93
CA ASN A 160 16.69 9.63 -18.72
C ASN A 160 15.25 10.10 -18.43
N GLN A 161 15.12 11.08 -17.53
CA GLN A 161 13.80 11.57 -17.08
C GLN A 161 12.90 12.04 -18.23
N MET A 162 13.48 12.65 -19.29
CA MET A 162 12.69 13.03 -20.48
C MET A 162 12.06 11.82 -21.18
N GLN A 163 12.76 10.69 -21.25
CA GLN A 163 12.17 9.46 -21.83
C GLN A 163 11.11 8.90 -20.90
N VAL A 164 11.37 8.91 -19.59
CA VAL A 164 10.43 8.40 -18.58
C VAL A 164 9.11 9.17 -18.58
N GLU A 165 9.16 10.48 -18.80
CA GLU A 165 7.98 11.37 -18.78
C GLU A 165 7.28 11.53 -20.13
N ASN A 166 7.89 11.12 -21.27
CA ASN A 166 7.32 11.41 -22.59
C ASN A 166 7.23 10.19 -23.53
N CYS A 167 7.73 9.02 -23.08
CA CYS A 167 7.71 7.81 -23.89
C CYS A 167 6.83 6.73 -23.24
N ARG A 168 6.37 5.80 -24.08
CA ARG A 168 5.42 4.77 -23.69
C ARG A 168 6.03 3.72 -22.78
N ILE A 169 5.29 3.38 -21.74
CA ILE A 169 5.52 2.19 -20.91
C ILE A 169 4.72 1.05 -21.55
N ALA A 170 5.38 -0.08 -21.83
CA ALA A 170 4.73 -1.32 -22.32
C ALA A 170 3.72 -1.07 -23.47
N GLN A 171 4.09 -0.23 -24.45
CA GLN A 171 3.29 0.13 -25.62
C GLN A 171 2.02 0.95 -25.34
N MET A 172 1.75 1.33 -24.10
CA MET A 172 0.59 2.13 -23.71
C MET A 172 0.78 3.59 -24.14
N PRO A 173 -0.18 4.19 -24.87
CA PRO A 173 -0.11 5.60 -25.24
C PRO A 173 -0.03 6.51 -24.01
N ASP A 174 0.96 7.38 -24.05
CA ASP A 174 1.36 8.28 -22.98
C ASP A 174 0.63 9.62 -23.11
N LEU A 175 -0.13 10.02 -22.10
CA LEU A 175 -0.92 11.27 -22.09
C LEU A 175 0.01 12.48 -21.98
N LYS A 176 -0.31 13.52 -22.74
CA LYS A 176 0.48 14.76 -22.80
C LYS A 176 -0.05 15.79 -21.81
N GLN A 177 0.49 15.83 -20.59
CA GLN A 177 0.05 16.74 -19.54
C GLN A 177 0.37 18.22 -19.87
N GLU A 178 1.28 18.50 -20.80
CA GLU A 178 1.54 19.87 -21.31
C GLU A 178 0.42 20.41 -22.23
N ASN A 179 -0.51 19.54 -22.63
CA ASN A 179 -1.73 19.96 -23.30
C ASN A 179 -2.75 20.41 -22.24
N ASP A 180 -3.11 21.69 -22.23
CA ASP A 180 -4.00 22.29 -21.20
C ASP A 180 -5.32 21.51 -21.08
N TRP A 181 -5.90 21.10 -22.23
CA TRP A 181 -7.15 20.32 -22.22
C TRP A 181 -6.99 18.96 -21.54
N VAL A 182 -5.85 18.27 -21.75
CA VAL A 182 -5.56 16.99 -21.11
C VAL A 182 -5.45 17.18 -19.60
N THR A 183 -4.70 18.18 -19.18
CA THR A 183 -4.54 18.51 -17.75
C THR A 183 -5.87 18.87 -17.12
N GLU A 184 -6.62 19.83 -17.67
CA GLU A 184 -7.92 20.22 -17.13
C GLU A 184 -8.88 19.03 -17.04
N THR A 185 -8.92 18.18 -18.09
CA THR A 185 -9.78 16.98 -18.11
C THR A 185 -9.39 15.99 -17.01
N LEU A 186 -8.08 15.73 -16.77
CA LEU A 186 -7.62 14.83 -15.72
C LEU A 186 -7.92 15.38 -14.31
N LEU A 187 -7.78 16.70 -14.12
CA LEU A 187 -8.08 17.36 -12.85
C LEU A 187 -9.58 17.31 -12.52
N GLU A 188 -10.43 17.62 -13.49
CA GLU A 188 -11.89 17.51 -13.33
C GLU A 188 -12.31 16.07 -13.09
N TRP A 189 -11.75 15.13 -13.86
CA TRP A 189 -12.06 13.72 -13.72
C TRP A 189 -11.76 13.18 -12.33
N VAL A 190 -10.56 13.44 -11.78
CA VAL A 190 -10.20 12.92 -10.46
C VAL A 190 -11.05 13.52 -9.36
N HIS A 191 -11.36 14.83 -9.46
CA HIS A 191 -12.28 15.50 -8.54
C HIS A 191 -13.66 14.83 -8.54
N ASP A 192 -14.25 14.69 -9.73
CA ASP A 192 -15.58 14.11 -9.88
C ASP A 192 -15.64 12.64 -9.43
N LEU A 193 -14.60 11.85 -9.73
CA LEU A 193 -14.49 10.47 -9.29
C LEU A 193 -14.56 10.36 -7.77
N ILE A 194 -13.78 11.19 -7.07
CA ILE A 194 -13.69 11.20 -5.61
C ILE A 194 -15.01 11.64 -5.00
N GLN A 195 -15.59 12.73 -5.49
CA GLN A 195 -16.86 13.26 -4.98
C GLN A 195 -18.03 12.31 -5.23
N LYS A 196 -18.11 11.74 -6.45
CA LYS A 196 -19.19 10.83 -6.85
C LYS A 196 -19.27 9.59 -5.97
N TYR A 197 -18.11 9.05 -5.56
CA TYR A 197 -18.04 7.78 -4.84
C TYR A 197 -17.64 7.92 -3.37
N ASN A 198 -17.32 9.13 -2.91
CA ASN A 198 -16.84 9.37 -1.54
C ASN A 198 -15.60 8.53 -1.19
N ILE A 199 -14.59 8.59 -2.07
CA ILE A 199 -13.31 7.89 -1.95
C ILE A 199 -12.46 8.62 -0.90
N ASP A 200 -11.76 7.87 -0.03
CA ASP A 200 -10.97 8.44 1.08
C ASP A 200 -9.53 8.77 0.70
N GLY A 201 -8.99 8.12 -0.32
CA GLY A 201 -7.63 8.36 -0.81
C GLY A 201 -7.38 7.67 -2.15
N ILE A 202 -6.27 8.02 -2.80
CA ILE A 202 -5.88 7.44 -4.08
C ILE A 202 -4.43 6.94 -4.06
N ARG A 203 -4.20 5.80 -4.71
CA ARG A 203 -2.86 5.36 -5.13
C ARG A 203 -2.67 5.80 -6.58
N ILE A 204 -1.57 6.47 -6.84
CA ILE A 204 -1.24 6.94 -8.19
C ILE A 204 -0.26 5.98 -8.82
N ASP A 205 -0.69 5.38 -9.93
CA ASP A 205 0.13 4.52 -10.77
C ASP A 205 1.20 5.33 -11.53
N THR A 206 2.37 4.74 -11.72
CA THR A 206 3.46 5.29 -12.55
C THR A 206 3.74 6.79 -12.32
N ALA A 207 3.70 7.25 -11.07
CA ALA A 207 3.87 8.68 -10.75
C ALA A 207 5.19 9.27 -11.26
N MET A 208 6.24 8.45 -11.42
CA MET A 208 7.53 8.89 -11.94
C MET A 208 7.51 9.21 -13.44
N SER A 209 6.48 8.78 -14.16
CA SER A 209 6.34 8.96 -15.61
C SER A 209 5.48 10.16 -16.00
N VAL A 210 5.11 10.98 -15.04
CA VAL A 210 4.38 12.24 -15.24
C VAL A 210 5.18 13.39 -14.66
N PRO A 211 5.25 14.56 -15.32
CA PRO A 211 5.99 15.72 -14.83
C PRO A 211 5.54 16.14 -13.42
N LYS A 212 6.49 16.43 -12.54
CA LYS A 212 6.22 16.70 -11.12
C LYS A 212 5.27 17.89 -10.89
N TRP A 213 5.33 18.92 -11.74
CA TRP A 213 4.45 20.09 -11.64
C TRP A 213 2.96 19.73 -11.76
N PHE A 214 2.63 18.67 -12.50
CA PHE A 214 1.27 18.17 -12.65
C PHE A 214 0.72 17.63 -11.32
N TRP A 215 1.55 16.96 -10.53
CA TRP A 215 1.11 16.36 -9.27
C TRP A 215 0.69 17.39 -8.22
N ASP A 216 1.27 18.59 -8.20
CA ASP A 216 0.80 19.66 -7.32
C ASP A 216 -0.65 20.05 -7.63
N GLN A 217 -1.00 20.19 -8.91
CA GLN A 217 -2.35 20.52 -9.35
C GLN A 217 -3.31 19.35 -9.13
N PHE A 218 -2.87 18.13 -9.44
CA PHE A 218 -3.67 16.92 -9.29
C PHE A 218 -4.02 16.66 -7.81
N ARG A 219 -3.05 16.87 -6.91
CA ARG A 219 -3.26 16.79 -5.46
C ARG A 219 -4.35 17.75 -5.00
N ASP A 220 -4.22 19.01 -5.42
CA ASP A 220 -5.15 20.07 -5.00
C ASP A 220 -6.57 19.81 -5.55
N SER A 221 -6.69 19.28 -6.77
CA SER A 221 -7.97 18.93 -7.38
C SER A 221 -8.59 17.69 -6.74
N ALA A 222 -7.80 16.64 -6.48
CA ALA A 222 -8.27 15.42 -5.83
C ALA A 222 -8.79 15.69 -4.42
N GLY A 223 -8.12 16.54 -3.65
CA GLY A 223 -8.54 16.96 -2.32
C GLY A 223 -8.59 15.83 -1.27
N VAL A 224 -8.01 14.67 -1.56
CA VAL A 224 -7.84 13.52 -0.65
C VAL A 224 -6.39 13.08 -0.60
N PHE A 225 -6.03 12.27 0.39
CA PHE A 225 -4.68 11.72 0.53
C PHE A 225 -4.23 10.95 -0.70
N GLN A 226 -3.00 11.20 -1.12
CA GLN A 226 -2.39 10.59 -2.29
C GLN A 226 -1.10 9.86 -1.93
N ILE A 227 -0.95 8.65 -2.46
CA ILE A 227 0.29 7.89 -2.39
C ILE A 227 0.74 7.49 -3.79
N GLY A 228 1.88 8.02 -4.24
CA GLY A 228 2.41 7.78 -5.58
C GLY A 228 3.34 6.57 -5.66
N GLU A 229 3.24 5.87 -6.78
CA GLU A 229 4.22 4.86 -7.14
C GLU A 229 5.41 5.52 -7.84
N VAL A 230 6.57 5.47 -7.19
CA VAL A 230 7.86 5.85 -7.75
C VAL A 230 8.77 4.64 -7.69
N PHE A 231 8.74 3.83 -8.74
CA PHE A 231 9.43 2.53 -8.83
C PHE A 231 10.93 2.73 -9.03
N ASN A 232 11.63 3.09 -7.96
CA ASN A 232 13.07 3.36 -7.99
C ASN A 232 13.73 3.02 -6.65
N GLU A 233 14.94 2.45 -6.70
CA GLU A 233 15.71 2.12 -5.49
C GLU A 233 16.45 3.31 -4.88
N ASN A 234 16.63 4.41 -5.63
CA ASN A 234 17.35 5.59 -5.16
C ASN A 234 16.48 6.43 -4.21
N PRO A 235 16.84 6.55 -2.92
CA PRO A 235 16.02 7.29 -1.95
C PRO A 235 15.90 8.78 -2.28
N GLY A 236 16.92 9.41 -2.87
CA GLY A 236 16.88 10.81 -3.27
C GLY A 236 15.88 11.08 -4.40
N TYR A 237 15.86 10.17 -5.39
CA TYR A 237 14.89 10.25 -6.50
C TYR A 237 13.45 10.08 -6.01
N VAL A 238 13.20 9.07 -5.16
CA VAL A 238 11.85 8.80 -4.61
C VAL A 238 11.39 9.93 -3.69
N ALA A 239 12.29 10.46 -2.84
CA ALA A 239 12.00 11.54 -1.90
C ALA A 239 11.63 12.86 -2.59
N ASP A 240 12.14 13.11 -3.80
CA ASP A 240 11.80 14.31 -4.56
C ASP A 240 10.32 14.33 -4.95
N TYR A 241 9.72 13.19 -5.30
CA TYR A 241 8.28 13.09 -5.57
C TYR A 241 7.40 13.31 -4.34
N GLN A 242 7.89 12.98 -3.14
CA GLN A 242 7.15 13.25 -1.90
C GLN A 242 6.96 14.77 -1.64
N ARG A 243 7.68 15.65 -2.33
CA ARG A 243 7.50 17.10 -2.25
C ARG A 243 6.26 17.57 -3.02
N HIS A 244 5.80 16.78 -3.99
CA HIS A 244 4.69 17.10 -4.90
C HIS A 244 3.44 16.28 -4.58
N LEU A 245 3.58 15.16 -3.85
CA LEU A 245 2.51 14.27 -3.40
C LEU A 245 2.47 14.25 -1.86
N ASP A 246 1.36 13.81 -1.28
CA ASP A 246 1.27 13.62 0.17
C ASP A 246 2.22 12.53 0.66
N SER A 247 2.35 11.48 -0.14
CA SER A 247 3.16 10.31 0.14
C SER A 247 3.64 9.63 -1.15
N VAL A 248 4.65 8.77 -0.99
CA VAL A 248 5.10 7.83 -2.02
C VAL A 248 5.36 6.46 -1.39
N PHE A 249 5.29 5.39 -2.20
CA PHE A 249 5.74 4.07 -1.75
C PHE A 249 7.25 4.05 -1.56
N ASN A 250 7.69 3.50 -0.44
CA ASN A 250 9.10 3.44 -0.06
C ASN A 250 9.80 2.25 -0.75
N TYR A 251 9.97 2.33 -2.07
CA TYR A 251 10.70 1.32 -2.83
C TYR A 251 12.15 1.10 -2.35
N PRO A 252 12.91 2.15 -1.97
CA PRO A 252 14.22 1.94 -1.37
C PRO A 252 14.19 1.02 -0.14
N LEU A 253 13.20 1.18 0.73
CA LEU A 253 13.03 0.30 1.88
C LEU A 253 12.49 -1.08 1.48
N TYR A 254 11.63 -1.17 0.47
CA TYR A 254 11.15 -2.45 -0.07
C TYR A 254 12.32 -3.37 -0.49
N TYR A 255 13.25 -2.87 -1.28
CA TYR A 255 14.45 -3.62 -1.66
C TYR A 255 15.29 -3.98 -0.42
N THR A 256 15.51 -2.99 0.46
CA THR A 256 16.27 -3.19 1.69
C THR A 256 15.66 -4.27 2.61
N ILE A 257 14.34 -4.30 2.78
CA ILE A 257 13.65 -5.34 3.58
C ILE A 257 13.93 -6.72 2.99
N ARG A 258 13.71 -6.88 1.69
CA ARG A 258 13.88 -8.17 1.02
C ARG A 258 15.32 -8.67 1.12
N ASP A 259 16.28 -7.83 0.84
CA ASP A 259 17.71 -8.16 0.93
C ASP A 259 18.15 -8.46 2.36
N SER A 260 17.58 -7.76 3.34
CA SER A 260 17.93 -7.96 4.75
C SER A 260 17.38 -9.27 5.29
N PHE A 261 16.10 -9.55 5.05
CA PHE A 261 15.49 -10.76 5.59
C PHE A 261 15.91 -12.04 4.84
N CYS A 262 16.21 -11.94 3.54
CA CYS A 262 16.77 -13.06 2.77
C CYS A 262 18.30 -13.21 2.93
N GLY A 263 18.99 -12.15 3.33
CA GLY A 263 20.45 -12.08 3.41
C GLY A 263 20.96 -11.53 4.74
N SER A 264 21.34 -10.24 4.81
CA SER A 264 21.97 -9.62 5.97
C SER A 264 21.31 -8.30 6.39
N PHE A 265 21.05 -8.13 7.68
CA PHE A 265 20.54 -6.87 8.24
C PHE A 265 21.57 -5.72 8.23
N ALA A 266 22.78 -5.94 7.74
CA ALA A 266 23.71 -4.85 7.44
C ALA A 266 23.08 -3.83 6.47
N ASN A 267 22.28 -4.29 5.48
CA ASN A 267 21.56 -3.45 4.53
C ASN A 267 20.52 -2.55 5.24
N LEU A 268 19.78 -3.09 6.21
CA LEU A 268 18.78 -2.32 6.97
C LEU A 268 19.46 -1.30 7.91
N LYS A 269 20.61 -1.67 8.52
CA LYS A 269 21.42 -0.74 9.29
C LYS A 269 21.89 0.44 8.43
N ASP A 270 22.36 0.13 7.22
CA ASP A 270 22.84 1.13 6.28
C ASP A 270 21.71 2.07 5.82
N TYR A 271 20.55 1.50 5.49
CA TYR A 271 19.34 2.28 5.19
C TYR A 271 18.97 3.22 6.34
N TRP A 272 18.97 2.74 7.58
CA TRP A 272 18.69 3.56 8.77
C TRP A 272 19.64 4.74 8.89
N LEU A 273 20.93 4.51 8.68
CA LEU A 273 21.96 5.54 8.84
C LEU A 273 21.96 6.58 7.73
N HIS A 274 21.70 6.17 6.48
CA HIS A 274 22.00 6.99 5.30
C HIS A 274 20.76 7.38 4.49
N SER A 275 19.71 6.57 4.47
CA SER A 275 18.57 6.76 3.53
C SER A 275 17.33 7.35 4.18
N ARG A 276 17.04 6.97 5.42
CA ARG A 276 15.79 7.34 6.11
C ARG A 276 15.56 8.87 6.19
N ASN A 277 16.61 9.62 6.47
CA ASN A 277 16.51 11.08 6.68
C ASN A 277 16.50 11.89 5.38
N ILE A 278 16.59 11.26 4.21
CA ILE A 278 16.46 11.90 2.90
C ILE A 278 15.01 12.31 2.64
N PHE A 279 14.06 11.52 3.13
CA PHE A 279 12.63 11.75 2.92
C PHE A 279 12.14 12.95 3.74
N PRO A 280 11.35 13.87 3.13
CA PRO A 280 10.76 15.02 3.84
C PRO A 280 9.85 14.63 5.01
N ALA A 281 9.09 13.55 4.86
CA ALA A 281 8.10 13.10 5.83
C ALA A 281 8.01 11.55 5.85
N PRO A 282 9.00 10.86 6.47
CA PRO A 282 9.08 9.40 6.46
C PRO A 282 7.86 8.71 7.11
N GLU A 283 7.15 9.40 8.01
CA GLU A 283 5.95 8.91 8.69
C GLU A 283 4.74 8.69 7.78
N TYR A 284 4.75 9.24 6.57
CA TYR A 284 3.67 9.05 5.59
C TYR A 284 4.02 8.05 4.48
N LEU A 285 5.27 7.61 4.36
CA LEU A 285 5.69 6.68 3.31
C LEU A 285 4.91 5.36 3.37
N GLY A 286 4.52 4.83 2.21
CA GLY A 286 3.94 3.49 2.10
C GLY A 286 5.00 2.42 2.31
N VAL A 287 4.86 1.58 3.34
CA VAL A 287 5.83 0.53 3.68
C VAL A 287 5.25 -0.83 3.37
N PHE A 288 5.93 -1.61 2.55
CA PHE A 288 5.44 -2.89 2.04
C PHE A 288 6.60 -3.89 1.83
N VAL A 289 6.25 -5.17 1.72
CA VAL A 289 7.19 -6.29 1.50
C VAL A 289 7.00 -6.90 0.12
N GLU A 290 5.78 -6.89 -0.39
CA GLU A 290 5.39 -7.39 -1.71
C GLU A 290 4.19 -6.60 -2.24
N ASN A 291 3.99 -6.60 -3.54
CA ASN A 291 2.86 -6.00 -4.24
C ASN A 291 2.53 -6.78 -5.52
N HIS A 292 1.62 -6.27 -6.32
CA HIS A 292 1.14 -6.91 -7.55
C HIS A 292 2.10 -6.79 -8.76
N ASP A 293 3.17 -5.98 -8.67
CA ASP A 293 4.13 -5.74 -9.75
C ASP A 293 5.43 -6.52 -9.57
N ASN A 294 5.67 -7.03 -8.36
CA ASN A 294 6.87 -7.77 -8.02
C ASN A 294 6.52 -9.22 -7.64
N PHE A 295 7.43 -10.15 -7.91
CA PHE A 295 7.27 -11.51 -7.41
C PHE A 295 7.14 -11.53 -5.89
N ARG A 296 6.34 -12.48 -5.38
CA ARG A 296 6.10 -12.59 -3.93
C ARG A 296 7.40 -12.87 -3.18
N PHE A 297 7.44 -12.49 -1.91
CA PHE A 297 8.62 -12.71 -1.07
C PHE A 297 9.03 -14.18 -1.01
N LEU A 298 8.07 -15.09 -0.84
CA LEU A 298 8.32 -16.52 -0.75
C LEU A 298 8.82 -17.13 -2.06
N PHE A 299 8.60 -16.50 -3.22
CA PHE A 299 9.22 -16.92 -4.48
C PHE A 299 10.74 -16.66 -4.47
N GLN A 300 11.17 -15.53 -3.92
CA GLN A 300 12.59 -15.16 -3.81
C GLN A 300 13.29 -15.92 -2.67
N CYS A 301 12.64 -16.01 -1.54
CA CYS A 301 13.19 -16.46 -0.28
C CYS A 301 12.21 -17.46 0.33
N ASN A 302 12.27 -18.71 -0.09
CA ASN A 302 11.32 -19.77 0.30
C ASN A 302 11.47 -20.15 1.79
N ASP A 303 11.21 -19.17 2.67
CA ASP A 303 11.34 -19.27 4.11
C ASP A 303 10.20 -18.52 4.80
N ILE A 304 9.27 -19.26 5.38
CA ILE A 304 8.07 -18.74 6.06
C ILE A 304 8.45 -17.90 7.29
N SER A 305 9.51 -18.27 8.01
CA SER A 305 9.98 -17.54 9.19
C SER A 305 10.48 -16.14 8.80
N LYS A 306 11.34 -16.07 7.78
CA LYS A 306 11.87 -14.81 7.24
C LYS A 306 10.74 -13.92 6.71
N PHE A 307 9.80 -14.49 5.97
CA PHE A 307 8.63 -13.76 5.46
C PHE A 307 7.76 -13.21 6.60
N THR A 308 7.49 -14.04 7.61
CA THR A 308 6.72 -13.62 8.78
C THR A 308 7.40 -12.46 9.52
N ASN A 309 8.73 -12.54 9.72
CA ASN A 309 9.51 -11.44 10.29
C ASN A 309 9.43 -10.17 9.43
N ALA A 310 9.54 -10.27 8.11
CA ALA A 310 9.48 -9.14 7.18
C ALA A 310 8.10 -8.44 7.20
N ILE A 311 7.00 -9.20 7.19
CA ILE A 311 5.64 -8.63 7.26
C ILE A 311 5.40 -7.91 8.59
N ILE A 312 5.76 -8.52 9.72
CA ILE A 312 5.57 -7.87 11.03
C ILE A 312 6.50 -6.66 11.18
N PHE A 313 7.71 -6.72 10.60
CA PHE A 313 8.61 -5.57 10.53
C PHE A 313 7.93 -4.40 9.77
N SER A 314 7.39 -4.64 8.58
CA SER A 314 6.74 -3.59 7.79
C SER A 314 5.54 -2.96 8.50
N LEU A 315 4.77 -3.75 9.25
CA LEU A 315 3.65 -3.26 10.06
C LEU A 315 4.09 -2.36 11.22
N LEU A 316 5.28 -2.58 11.78
CA LEU A 316 5.78 -1.84 12.95
C LEU A 316 6.78 -0.74 12.59
N TRP A 317 7.31 -0.76 11.35
CA TRP A 317 8.23 0.27 10.86
C TRP A 317 7.54 1.63 10.70
N GLU A 318 8.33 2.71 10.60
CA GLU A 318 7.85 4.08 10.39
C GLU A 318 7.22 4.22 8.99
N GLY A 319 6.01 4.76 8.93
CA GLY A 319 5.22 4.91 7.72
C GLY A 319 3.83 4.28 7.85
N ILE A 320 3.12 4.26 6.71
CA ILE A 320 1.80 3.65 6.54
C ILE A 320 2.01 2.24 5.98
N PRO A 321 1.75 1.18 6.76
CA PRO A 321 2.00 -0.18 6.28
C PRO A 321 0.96 -0.59 5.26
N VAL A 322 1.44 -1.30 4.22
CA VAL A 322 0.64 -1.91 3.18
C VAL A 322 0.95 -3.39 3.11
N VAL A 323 -0.05 -4.23 3.25
CA VAL A 323 0.08 -5.69 3.13
C VAL A 323 -0.71 -6.16 1.92
N TYR A 324 -0.04 -6.86 1.03
CA TYR A 324 -0.62 -7.40 -0.19
C TYR A 324 -1.44 -8.65 0.12
N TYR A 325 -2.64 -8.75 -0.44
CA TYR A 325 -3.56 -9.87 -0.22
C TYR A 325 -2.89 -11.21 -0.50
N GLY A 326 -3.24 -12.20 0.28
CA GLY A 326 -2.72 -13.56 0.15
C GLY A 326 -1.36 -13.81 0.82
N GLY A 327 -0.61 -12.74 1.18
CA GLY A 327 0.60 -12.89 1.99
C GLY A 327 0.30 -13.56 3.32
N GLU A 328 -0.81 -13.22 3.98
CA GLU A 328 -1.28 -13.82 5.23
C GLU A 328 -1.62 -15.32 5.11
N GLN A 329 -1.71 -15.81 3.88
CA GLN A 329 -1.94 -17.23 3.53
C GLN A 329 -0.72 -17.88 2.85
N TYR A 330 0.43 -17.17 2.86
CA TYR A 330 1.71 -17.63 2.31
C TYR A 330 1.68 -17.93 0.80
N LEU A 331 0.91 -17.16 0.02
CA LEU A 331 0.99 -17.21 -1.43
C LEU A 331 2.42 -16.89 -1.88
N SER A 332 2.91 -17.58 -2.93
CA SER A 332 4.33 -17.60 -3.27
C SER A 332 4.61 -17.46 -4.77
N GLY A 333 3.65 -16.94 -5.53
CA GLY A 333 3.74 -16.81 -6.98
C GLY A 333 4.90 -15.94 -7.45
N GLY A 334 5.40 -16.25 -8.64
CA GLY A 334 6.53 -15.59 -9.27
C GLY A 334 6.15 -14.26 -9.91
N TYR A 335 6.64 -14.06 -11.16
CA TYR A 335 6.34 -12.83 -11.91
C TYR A 335 4.89 -12.78 -12.37
N ASP A 336 4.39 -11.58 -12.68
CA ASP A 336 3.09 -11.35 -13.31
C ASP A 336 2.86 -12.33 -14.49
N PRO A 337 1.70 -13.01 -14.55
CA PRO A 337 0.52 -12.88 -13.69
C PRO A 337 0.52 -13.83 -12.46
N TYR A 338 1.59 -14.56 -12.22
CA TYR A 338 1.64 -15.63 -11.19
C TYR A 338 1.75 -15.09 -9.76
N ASN A 339 2.19 -13.83 -9.55
CA ASN A 339 2.15 -13.13 -8.26
C ASN A 339 0.75 -12.63 -7.88
N ARG A 340 -0.24 -12.84 -8.76
CA ARG A 340 -1.64 -12.41 -8.61
C ARG A 340 -2.58 -13.63 -8.49
N GLU A 341 -2.15 -14.62 -7.68
CA GLU A 341 -2.93 -15.82 -7.42
C GLU A 341 -4.29 -15.47 -6.81
N PRO A 342 -5.37 -16.19 -7.16
CA PRO A 342 -6.64 -16.02 -6.49
C PRO A 342 -6.58 -16.51 -5.04
N LEU A 343 -7.23 -15.74 -4.14
CA LEU A 343 -7.27 -16.06 -2.71
C LEU A 343 -8.46 -16.93 -2.32
N TRP A 344 -9.51 -17.01 -3.14
CA TRP A 344 -10.70 -17.80 -2.79
C TRP A 344 -10.33 -19.24 -2.48
N ASP A 345 -11.13 -19.82 -1.56
CA ASP A 345 -10.90 -21.12 -0.93
C ASP A 345 -9.74 -21.16 0.09
N ASN A 346 -9.02 -20.04 0.30
CA ASN A 346 -7.90 -19.97 1.24
C ASN A 346 -8.03 -18.81 2.26
N TYR A 347 -9.20 -18.67 2.88
CA TYR A 347 -9.43 -17.64 3.93
C TYR A 347 -9.26 -18.23 5.34
N ASN A 348 -8.07 -18.79 5.62
CA ASN A 348 -7.78 -19.40 6.91
C ASN A 348 -7.46 -18.36 7.99
N THR A 349 -8.46 -17.96 8.78
CA THR A 349 -8.26 -17.02 9.91
C THR A 349 -7.39 -17.58 11.04
N ARG A 350 -7.06 -18.88 11.04
CA ARG A 350 -6.16 -19.52 12.01
C ARG A 350 -4.73 -19.65 11.50
N SER A 351 -4.43 -19.16 10.29
CA SER A 351 -3.05 -19.06 9.80
C SER A 351 -2.20 -18.25 10.79
N THR A 352 -0.99 -18.73 11.07
CA THR A 352 -0.07 -18.07 12.02
C THR A 352 0.17 -16.61 11.64
N LEU A 353 0.43 -16.35 10.35
CA LEU A 353 0.70 -14.98 9.90
C LEU A 353 -0.56 -14.10 9.97
N TYR A 354 -1.74 -14.62 9.65
CA TYR A 354 -3.00 -13.90 9.85
C TYR A 354 -3.15 -13.42 11.30
N GLN A 355 -2.91 -14.30 12.26
CA GLN A 355 -3.01 -13.99 13.70
C GLN A 355 -1.92 -13.02 14.17
N LEU A 356 -0.70 -13.13 13.63
CA LEU A 356 0.39 -12.21 13.96
C LEU A 356 0.15 -10.81 13.38
N ILE A 357 -0.40 -10.70 12.16
CA ILE A 357 -0.83 -9.43 11.57
C ILE A 357 -1.90 -8.77 12.46
N ALA A 358 -2.90 -9.55 12.90
CA ALA A 358 -3.93 -9.03 13.81
C ALA A 358 -3.34 -8.45 15.11
N LYS A 359 -2.40 -9.17 15.72
CA LYS A 359 -1.67 -8.71 16.91
C LYS A 359 -0.83 -7.46 16.63
N ALA A 360 -0.11 -7.41 15.50
CA ALA A 360 0.71 -6.25 15.13
C ALA A 360 -0.15 -5.00 14.89
N ASN A 361 -1.29 -5.12 14.20
CA ASN A 361 -2.25 -4.02 14.04
C ASN A 361 -2.88 -3.59 15.37
N TYR A 362 -3.17 -4.53 16.26
CA TYR A 362 -3.61 -4.22 17.62
C TYR A 362 -2.54 -3.43 18.41
N ILE A 363 -1.26 -3.83 18.33
CA ILE A 363 -0.13 -3.12 18.94
C ILE A 363 -0.03 -1.71 18.37
N ARG A 364 -0.07 -1.53 17.05
CA ARG A 364 -0.06 -0.22 16.39
C ARG A 364 -1.12 0.70 17.00
N LYS A 365 -2.36 0.21 17.10
CA LYS A 365 -3.50 0.98 17.61
C LYS A 365 -3.38 1.26 19.11
N THR A 366 -3.05 0.26 19.93
CA THR A 366 -3.00 0.37 21.37
C THR A 366 -1.92 1.34 21.85
N TYR A 367 -0.75 1.31 21.22
CA TYR A 367 0.41 2.13 21.60
C TYR A 367 0.56 3.39 20.76
N ASN A 368 -0.35 3.66 19.80
CA ASN A 368 -0.31 4.81 18.90
C ASN A 368 1.08 5.03 18.31
N ILE A 369 1.70 3.94 17.82
CA ILE A 369 3.12 3.94 17.45
C ILE A 369 3.43 4.92 16.31
N TRP A 370 2.45 5.27 15.48
CA TRP A 370 2.58 6.25 14.39
C TRP A 370 3.00 7.66 14.86
N ASN A 371 2.79 8.00 16.14
CA ASN A 371 3.22 9.27 16.73
C ASN A 371 4.69 9.28 17.16
N ASN A 372 5.37 8.15 17.04
CA ASN A 372 6.74 7.97 17.52
C ASN A 372 7.67 7.61 16.37
N LYS A 373 8.87 8.21 16.39
CA LYS A 373 9.96 7.83 15.49
C LYS A 373 10.58 6.51 15.94
N ILE A 374 11.14 5.77 14.99
CA ILE A 374 11.95 4.60 15.32
C ILE A 374 13.32 5.05 15.84
N MET A 375 13.86 4.25 16.78
CA MET A 375 15.25 4.33 17.23
C MET A 375 15.88 2.95 17.12
N GLN A 376 16.85 2.79 16.21
CA GLN A 376 17.61 1.55 16.09
C GLN A 376 18.35 1.30 17.41
N ARG A 377 18.24 0.09 17.96
CA ARG A 377 18.85 -0.31 19.23
C ARG A 377 19.92 -1.38 19.06
N TYR A 378 19.80 -2.17 18.04
CA TYR A 378 20.79 -3.20 17.71
C TYR A 378 20.69 -3.58 16.23
N ALA A 379 21.84 -3.80 15.59
CA ALA A 379 21.89 -4.35 14.24
C ALA A 379 23.21 -5.11 14.05
N ASP A 380 23.10 -6.39 13.69
CA ASP A 380 24.19 -7.20 13.13
C ASP A 380 23.70 -7.92 11.86
N GLU A 381 24.41 -8.94 11.40
CA GLU A 381 24.03 -9.64 10.16
C GLU A 381 22.70 -10.40 10.28
N ASN A 382 22.33 -10.85 11.50
CA ASN A 382 21.24 -11.79 11.70
C ASN A 382 20.16 -11.30 12.66
N PHE A 383 20.39 -10.17 13.34
CA PHE A 383 19.45 -9.63 14.32
C PHE A 383 19.31 -8.12 14.18
N TYR A 384 18.08 -7.64 14.18
CA TYR A 384 17.75 -6.23 14.15
C TYR A 384 16.72 -5.90 15.22
N ALA A 385 16.96 -4.83 15.98
CA ALA A 385 16.03 -4.36 16.99
C ALA A 385 15.91 -2.83 16.99
N PHE A 386 14.67 -2.36 17.19
CA PHE A 386 14.38 -0.94 17.37
C PHE A 386 13.33 -0.71 18.46
N THR A 387 13.35 0.49 19.04
CA THR A 387 12.21 0.99 19.82
C THR A 387 11.39 1.96 19.00
N ARG A 388 10.06 1.97 19.22
CA ARG A 388 9.13 2.95 18.68
C ARG A 388 8.09 3.29 19.73
N GLY A 389 8.24 4.43 20.40
CA GLY A 389 7.53 4.72 21.63
C GLY A 389 7.82 3.66 22.71
N ASN A 390 6.77 3.07 23.27
CA ASN A 390 6.89 2.10 24.37
C ASN A 390 7.19 0.66 23.94
N ILE A 391 7.31 0.38 22.64
CA ILE A 391 7.59 -0.97 22.15
C ILE A 391 9.07 -1.15 21.84
N LEU A 392 9.60 -2.35 22.12
CA LEU A 392 10.88 -2.87 21.64
C LEU A 392 10.58 -4.02 20.68
N ALA A 393 10.83 -3.83 19.39
CA ALA A 393 10.61 -4.82 18.35
C ALA A 393 11.93 -5.47 17.92
N CYS A 394 11.94 -6.80 17.86
CA CYS A 394 13.12 -7.62 17.57
C CYS A 394 12.82 -8.59 16.42
N PHE A 395 13.72 -8.65 15.45
CA PHE A 395 13.61 -9.42 14.22
C PHE A 395 14.87 -10.24 13.96
N THR A 396 14.68 -11.35 13.25
CA THR A 396 15.76 -12.23 12.87
C THR A 396 15.57 -12.78 11.45
N ASN A 397 16.65 -13.09 10.77
CA ASN A 397 16.70 -13.88 9.54
C ASN A 397 17.28 -15.28 9.78
N GLU A 398 17.51 -15.65 11.05
CA GLU A 398 17.99 -16.98 11.48
C GLU A 398 17.23 -17.51 12.69
N ILE A 399 17.24 -18.82 12.86
CA ILE A 399 16.60 -19.54 13.95
C ILE A 399 17.57 -19.66 15.13
N SER A 400 17.03 -19.65 16.37
CA SER A 400 17.78 -19.94 17.61
C SER A 400 18.95 -18.98 17.88
N LEU A 401 18.72 -17.70 17.67
CA LEU A 401 19.67 -16.64 17.88
C LEU A 401 19.53 -16.01 19.29
N LYS A 402 20.63 -15.65 19.92
CA LYS A 402 20.63 -14.91 21.20
C LYS A 402 21.49 -13.65 21.09
N ARG A 403 20.92 -12.50 21.48
CA ARG A 403 21.61 -11.20 21.49
C ARG A 403 21.29 -10.41 22.75
N THR A 404 22.21 -9.55 23.16
CA THR A 404 22.02 -8.63 24.29
C THR A 404 22.04 -7.20 23.76
N ILE A 405 20.95 -6.49 23.97
CA ILE A 405 20.75 -5.08 23.61
C ILE A 405 21.20 -4.25 24.81
N THR A 406 22.25 -3.45 24.64
CA THR A 406 22.79 -2.56 25.67
C THR A 406 22.36 -1.10 25.50
N ASP A 407 21.99 -0.70 24.27
CA ASP A 407 21.40 0.62 23.99
C ASP A 407 19.88 0.54 24.12
N HIS A 408 19.35 1.00 25.25
CA HIS A 408 17.90 1.00 25.52
C HIS A 408 17.52 2.06 26.57
N GLU A 409 16.24 2.38 26.67
CA GLU A 409 15.68 3.39 27.59
C GLU A 409 15.01 2.78 28.85
N PHE A 410 15.03 1.45 28.99
CA PHE A 410 14.40 0.76 30.12
C PHE A 410 15.32 0.75 31.35
N ASN A 411 14.73 0.72 32.54
CA ASN A 411 15.47 0.66 33.79
C ASN A 411 15.85 -0.78 34.19
N ILE A 412 16.95 -0.95 34.89
CA ILE A 412 17.33 -2.23 35.49
C ILE A 412 16.20 -2.72 36.40
N GLY A 413 15.79 -3.97 36.27
CA GLY A 413 14.66 -4.57 36.97
C GLY A 413 13.32 -4.48 36.22
N ASP A 414 13.21 -3.66 35.18
CA ASP A 414 11.98 -3.63 34.37
C ASP A 414 11.72 -5.01 33.75
N ARG A 415 10.47 -5.45 33.84
CA ARG A 415 9.99 -6.67 33.19
C ARG A 415 9.35 -6.31 31.86
N LEU A 416 9.91 -6.87 30.78
CA LEU A 416 9.41 -6.66 29.41
C LEU A 416 8.76 -7.96 28.93
N CYS A 417 7.49 -7.89 28.48
CA CYS A 417 6.76 -9.06 28.01
C CYS A 417 6.38 -8.94 26.53
N ASN A 418 6.54 -10.04 25.80
CA ASN A 418 6.30 -10.15 24.38
C ASN A 418 4.78 -10.17 24.09
N LEU A 419 4.30 -9.19 23.34
CA LEU A 419 2.88 -9.05 22.98
C LEU A 419 2.45 -10.07 21.90
N LEU A 420 3.39 -10.61 21.15
CA LEU A 420 3.08 -11.61 20.12
C LEU A 420 2.95 -13.01 20.70
N GLN A 421 3.61 -13.29 21.85
CA GLN A 421 3.62 -14.60 22.50
C GLN A 421 3.45 -14.46 24.00
N GLU A 422 2.39 -15.03 24.54
CA GLU A 422 2.09 -15.03 25.97
C GLU A 422 3.16 -15.82 26.76
N GLY A 423 3.52 -15.29 27.94
CA GLY A 423 4.49 -15.90 28.83
C GLY A 423 5.96 -15.66 28.49
N ASP A 424 6.28 -15.11 27.33
CA ASP A 424 7.64 -14.76 26.93
C ASP A 424 8.01 -13.38 27.48
N CYS A 425 8.65 -13.36 28.62
CA CYS A 425 9.10 -12.13 29.30
C CYS A 425 10.58 -12.17 29.61
N VAL A 426 11.22 -11.00 29.60
CA VAL A 426 12.62 -10.81 29.95
C VAL A 426 12.75 -9.71 31.01
N THR A 427 13.78 -9.77 31.85
CA THR A 427 14.08 -8.72 32.83
C THR A 427 15.31 -7.96 32.39
N VAL A 428 15.25 -6.64 32.45
CA VAL A 428 16.39 -5.75 32.18
C VAL A 428 17.42 -5.90 33.27
N THR A 429 18.66 -6.18 32.88
CA THR A 429 19.79 -6.36 33.82
C THR A 429 20.83 -5.25 33.64
N GLY A 430 21.84 -5.17 34.52
CA GLY A 430 22.95 -4.25 34.34
C GLY A 430 23.80 -4.51 33.08
N GLY A 431 23.68 -5.69 32.49
CA GLY A 431 24.31 -6.04 31.19
C GLY A 431 23.41 -5.78 29.97
N GLY A 432 22.19 -5.26 30.16
CA GLY A 432 21.22 -5.01 29.10
C GLY A 432 20.07 -5.99 29.05
N ILE A 433 19.38 -6.03 27.90
CA ILE A 433 18.21 -6.87 27.62
C ILE A 433 18.67 -8.04 26.75
N THR A 434 18.65 -9.25 27.30
CA THR A 434 19.03 -10.44 26.54
C THR A 434 17.80 -11.08 25.90
N ILE A 435 17.79 -11.11 24.57
CA ILE A 435 16.71 -11.66 23.73
C ILE A 435 17.16 -12.99 23.14
N SER A 436 16.34 -14.02 23.31
CA SER A 436 16.49 -15.30 22.60
C SER A 436 15.41 -15.36 21.51
N MET A 437 15.83 -15.36 20.25
CA MET A 437 14.93 -15.47 19.10
C MET A 437 14.64 -16.93 18.79
N GLY A 438 13.43 -17.21 18.30
CA GLY A 438 13.02 -18.40 17.57
C GLY A 438 12.64 -18.00 16.15
N ASP A 439 11.64 -18.69 15.59
CA ASP A 439 11.19 -18.50 14.20
C ASP A 439 10.46 -17.16 13.96
N TYR A 440 9.90 -16.56 15.00
CA TYR A 440 8.98 -15.43 14.88
C TYR A 440 9.56 -14.16 15.51
N PRO A 441 9.14 -12.98 15.02
CA PRO A 441 9.51 -11.70 15.61
C PRO A 441 8.99 -11.60 17.05
N LYS A 442 9.61 -10.72 17.84
CA LYS A 442 9.20 -10.45 19.20
C LYS A 442 8.98 -8.95 19.42
N VAL A 443 7.89 -8.61 20.11
CA VAL A 443 7.54 -7.23 20.42
C VAL A 443 7.29 -7.08 21.90
N TYR A 444 8.22 -6.47 22.58
CA TYR A 444 8.18 -6.32 24.03
C TYR A 444 7.64 -4.96 24.46
N VAL A 445 6.91 -4.96 25.56
CA VAL A 445 6.52 -3.75 26.31
C VAL A 445 6.80 -3.95 27.79
N LYS A 446 7.04 -2.85 28.50
CA LYS A 446 7.15 -2.86 29.96
C LYS A 446 5.78 -3.14 30.58
N GLN A 447 5.75 -4.08 31.53
CA GLN A 447 4.61 -4.41 32.38
C GLN A 447 4.62 -3.63 33.68
#